data_92748d2b57d15bec3c66bd969119952f
#
_entry.id   92748d2b57d15bec3c66bd969119952f
#
_cell.length_a   1.000
_cell.length_b   1.000
_cell.length_c   1.000
_cell.angle_alpha   90.00
_cell.angle_beta   90.00
_cell.angle_gamma   90.00
#
_symmetry.space_group_name_H-M   'P 1'
#
loop_
_entity.id
_entity.type
_entity.pdbx_description
1 polymer ?
#
loop_
_entity_poly.entity_id
_entity_poly.type
_entity_poly.pdbx_seq_one_letter_code
_entity_poly.pdbx_strand_id
1 'polypeptide(L)'
;MKVLIAEYTTFHDPHLAPEGRAMVSALKKSFENCGHEVILPDGGDFNAEIERLAPECDYGIVIAPDALLSKFTHTLELATHNIGTDSTAVAVCASKRLSSKLLANVGINVPKEVGTDFAGKRVIKPIKGEGSNGVRIAKDGEEPKEGEMSVEY
;
A
#
# COMPACT_ATOMS: atom_id res chain seq x y z
N MET A 1 11.11 -24.01 -4.81
CA MET A 1 11.54 -22.66 -4.42
C MET A 1 10.89 -22.31 -3.10
N LYS A 2 11.58 -21.49 -2.29
CA LYS A 2 11.02 -20.94 -1.03
C LYS A 2 10.46 -19.56 -1.29
N VAL A 3 9.25 -19.29 -0.77
CA VAL A 3 8.55 -18.01 -0.93
C VAL A 3 8.18 -17.45 0.44
N LEU A 4 8.65 -16.24 0.76
CA LEU A 4 8.23 -15.50 1.95
C LEU A 4 6.93 -14.74 1.66
N ILE A 5 5.89 -14.98 2.46
CA ILE A 5 4.68 -14.16 2.48
C ILE A 5 4.68 -13.38 3.80
N ALA A 6 5.12 -12.13 3.76
CA ALA A 6 5.16 -11.26 4.93
C ALA A 6 3.90 -10.40 4.97
N GLU A 7 2.94 -10.81 5.79
CA GLU A 7 1.67 -10.11 5.99
C GLU A 7 1.64 -9.50 7.41
N TYR A 8 1.46 -8.18 7.46
CA TYR A 8 1.59 -7.38 8.68
C TYR A 8 0.38 -7.49 9.61
N THR A 9 -0.84 -7.44 9.06
CA THR A 9 -2.04 -7.17 9.88
C THR A 9 -2.45 -8.34 10.74
N THR A 10 -2.13 -9.55 10.36
CA THR A 10 -2.46 -10.77 11.12
C THR A 10 -2.04 -10.69 12.60
N PHE A 11 -0.89 -10.09 12.88
CA PHE A 11 -0.34 -9.99 14.24
C PHE A 11 -0.33 -8.57 14.80
N HIS A 12 -0.40 -7.53 13.94
CA HIS A 12 -0.16 -6.14 14.35
C HIS A 12 -1.37 -5.23 14.24
N ASP A 13 -2.47 -5.68 13.62
CA ASP A 13 -3.73 -4.94 13.54
C ASP A 13 -4.94 -5.85 13.75
N PRO A 14 -5.50 -5.90 14.97
CA PRO A 14 -6.64 -6.75 15.29
C PRO A 14 -7.87 -6.54 14.40
N HIS A 15 -8.08 -5.33 13.88
CA HIS A 15 -9.23 -5.02 13.02
C HIS A 15 -9.07 -5.61 11.62
N LEU A 16 -7.87 -5.58 11.06
CA LEU A 16 -7.56 -6.08 9.74
C LEU A 16 -7.05 -7.54 9.74
N ALA A 17 -6.76 -8.11 10.92
CA ALA A 17 -6.25 -9.47 11.04
C ALA A 17 -7.11 -10.55 10.35
N PRO A 18 -8.46 -10.50 10.33
CA PRO A 18 -9.25 -11.46 9.57
C PRO A 18 -8.98 -11.43 8.06
N GLU A 19 -8.84 -10.22 7.50
CA GLU A 19 -8.51 -10.03 6.08
C GLU A 19 -7.08 -10.49 5.77
N GLY A 20 -6.12 -10.11 6.63
CA GLY A 20 -4.73 -10.53 6.51
C GLY A 20 -4.59 -12.05 6.49
N ARG A 21 -5.22 -12.75 7.43
CA ARG A 21 -5.24 -14.22 7.47
C ARG A 21 -5.87 -14.84 6.22
N ALA A 22 -6.93 -14.24 5.69
CA ALA A 22 -7.56 -14.74 4.46
C ALA A 22 -6.62 -14.61 3.25
N MET A 23 -5.93 -13.46 3.11
CA MET A 23 -4.93 -13.25 2.07
C MET A 23 -3.76 -14.22 2.18
N VAL A 24 -3.17 -14.37 3.37
CA VAL A 24 -2.10 -15.35 3.62
C VAL A 24 -2.54 -16.76 3.28
N SER A 25 -3.73 -17.18 3.74
CA SER A 25 -4.24 -18.53 3.48
C SER A 25 -4.41 -18.80 1.98
N ALA A 26 -4.94 -17.84 1.22
CA ALA A 26 -5.13 -17.98 -0.21
C ALA A 26 -3.79 -18.07 -0.96
N LEU A 27 -2.85 -17.17 -0.66
CA LEU A 27 -1.52 -17.17 -1.29
C LEU A 27 -0.73 -18.42 -0.92
N LYS A 28 -0.69 -18.79 0.37
CA LYS A 28 -0.01 -19.98 0.84
C LYS A 28 -0.50 -21.20 0.09
N LYS A 29 -1.81 -21.44 0.07
CA LYS A 29 -2.41 -22.57 -0.67
C LYS A 29 -2.04 -22.55 -2.15
N SER A 30 -2.02 -21.37 -2.79
CA SER A 30 -1.68 -21.26 -4.20
C SER A 30 -0.22 -21.64 -4.48
N PHE A 31 0.71 -21.13 -3.69
CA PHE A 31 2.13 -21.46 -3.84
C PHE A 31 2.43 -22.93 -3.52
N GLU A 32 1.84 -23.49 -2.45
CA GLU A 32 2.01 -24.91 -2.09
C GLU A 32 1.46 -25.83 -3.18
N ASN A 33 0.30 -25.49 -3.79
CA ASN A 33 -0.25 -26.26 -4.92
C ASN A 33 0.67 -26.22 -6.16
N CYS A 34 1.49 -25.19 -6.30
CA CYS A 34 2.53 -25.10 -7.35
C CYS A 34 3.86 -25.78 -6.95
N GLY A 35 3.92 -26.45 -5.80
CA GLY A 35 5.11 -27.15 -5.33
C GLY A 35 6.16 -26.25 -4.70
N HIS A 36 5.78 -25.08 -4.19
CA HIS A 36 6.67 -24.17 -3.48
C HIS A 36 6.54 -24.33 -1.97
N GLU A 37 7.65 -24.16 -1.27
CA GLU A 37 7.68 -24.03 0.19
C GLU A 37 7.32 -22.59 0.58
N VAL A 38 6.40 -22.41 1.52
CA VAL A 38 5.97 -21.09 2.00
C VAL A 38 6.49 -20.85 3.41
N ILE A 39 7.16 -19.73 3.58
CA ILE A 39 7.65 -19.22 4.86
C ILE A 39 6.79 -18.04 5.29
N LEU A 40 6.46 -17.97 6.58
CA LEU A 40 5.65 -16.89 7.18
C LEU A 40 6.39 -16.32 8.39
N PRO A 41 6.27 -15.00 8.66
CA PRO A 41 6.67 -14.42 9.96
C PRO A 41 5.88 -15.04 11.11
N ASP A 42 6.45 -15.04 12.30
CA ASP A 42 5.85 -15.64 13.50
C ASP A 42 5.23 -14.63 14.49
N GLY A 43 5.16 -13.33 14.11
CA GLY A 43 4.49 -12.28 14.88
C GLY A 43 5.38 -11.46 15.82
N GLY A 44 6.71 -11.57 15.68
CA GLY A 44 7.67 -10.69 16.35
C GLY A 44 7.73 -9.28 15.74
N ASP A 45 8.86 -8.58 15.90
CA ASP A 45 9.10 -7.34 15.17
C ASP A 45 9.10 -7.62 13.67
N PHE A 46 8.14 -7.03 12.97
CA PHE A 46 7.86 -7.39 11.58
C PHE A 46 9.03 -7.08 10.63
N ASN A 47 9.75 -5.97 10.87
CA ASN A 47 10.92 -5.65 10.06
C ASN A 47 12.06 -6.64 10.29
N ALA A 48 12.34 -6.94 11.57
CA ALA A 48 13.36 -7.91 11.95
C ALA A 48 13.04 -9.31 11.40
N GLU A 49 11.76 -9.71 11.37
CA GLU A 49 11.33 -10.97 10.77
C GLU A 49 11.60 -11.01 9.27
N ILE A 50 11.33 -9.93 8.53
CA ILE A 50 11.67 -9.86 7.10
C ILE A 50 13.19 -9.98 6.91
N GLU A 51 13.98 -9.21 7.67
CA GLU A 51 15.45 -9.24 7.60
C GLU A 51 16.01 -10.64 7.88
N ARG A 52 15.39 -11.38 8.81
CA ARG A 52 15.79 -12.73 9.19
C ARG A 52 15.41 -13.79 8.14
N LEU A 53 14.18 -13.70 7.59
CA LEU A 53 13.62 -14.75 6.74
C LEU A 53 13.90 -14.57 5.25
N ALA A 54 13.96 -13.32 4.77
CA ALA A 54 14.11 -13.05 3.34
C ALA A 54 15.39 -13.63 2.73
N PRO A 55 16.57 -13.62 3.42
CA PRO A 55 17.78 -14.24 2.86
C PRO A 55 17.70 -15.75 2.63
N GLU A 56 16.76 -16.43 3.29
CA GLU A 56 16.55 -17.87 3.15
C GLU A 56 15.55 -18.24 2.03
N CYS A 57 14.93 -17.21 1.40
CA CYS A 57 13.89 -17.38 0.41
C CYS A 57 14.35 -16.95 -0.98
N ASP A 58 13.86 -17.65 -2.01
CA ASP A 58 14.10 -17.29 -3.41
C ASP A 58 13.30 -16.06 -3.84
N TYR A 59 12.09 -15.93 -3.29
CA TYR A 59 11.13 -14.87 -3.57
C TYR A 59 10.40 -14.43 -2.32
N GLY A 60 9.85 -13.21 -2.35
CA GLY A 60 9.01 -12.73 -1.27
C GLY A 60 7.95 -11.73 -1.73
N ILE A 61 6.91 -11.59 -0.93
CA ILE A 61 5.87 -10.57 -1.07
C ILE A 61 5.54 -9.99 0.29
N VAL A 62 5.34 -8.67 0.33
CA VAL A 62 4.87 -7.96 1.53
C VAL A 62 3.43 -7.53 1.34
N ILE A 63 2.62 -7.71 2.38
CA ILE A 63 1.27 -7.20 2.50
C ILE A 63 1.20 -6.39 3.80
N ALA A 64 0.94 -5.09 3.68
CA ALA A 64 0.87 -4.18 4.80
C ALA A 64 0.03 -2.94 4.43
N PRO A 65 -0.46 -2.17 5.41
CA PRO A 65 -1.10 -0.89 5.15
C PRO A 65 -0.19 0.10 4.39
N ASP A 66 -0.77 0.98 3.56
CA ASP A 66 -0.07 1.94 2.70
C ASP A 66 1.08 2.69 3.39
N ALA A 67 0.87 3.08 4.65
CA ALA A 67 1.86 3.83 5.42
C ALA A 67 3.16 3.04 5.71
N LEU A 68 3.10 1.73 5.67
CA LEU A 68 4.18 0.81 6.06
C LEU A 68 4.71 -0.01 4.88
N LEU A 69 3.88 -0.22 3.86
CA LEU A 69 4.14 -1.16 2.77
C LEU A 69 5.46 -0.86 2.06
N SER A 70 5.72 0.39 1.69
CA SER A 70 6.96 0.77 1.00
C SER A 70 8.20 0.44 1.82
N LYS A 71 8.18 0.74 3.14
CA LYS A 71 9.31 0.45 4.03
C LYS A 71 9.62 -1.04 4.07
N PHE A 72 8.61 -1.85 4.34
CA PHE A 72 8.79 -3.30 4.48
C PHE A 72 9.12 -3.98 3.14
N THR A 73 8.55 -3.48 2.04
CA THR A 73 8.93 -3.94 0.69
C THR A 73 10.40 -3.64 0.41
N HIS A 74 10.88 -2.44 0.77
CA HIS A 74 12.29 -2.11 0.61
C HIS A 74 13.19 -3.05 1.44
N THR A 75 12.83 -3.35 2.70
CA THR A 75 13.57 -4.33 3.52
C THR A 75 13.64 -5.70 2.84
N LEU A 76 12.52 -6.16 2.26
CA LEU A 76 12.48 -7.42 1.51
C LEU A 76 13.44 -7.39 0.29
N GLU A 77 13.38 -6.31 -0.49
CA GLU A 77 14.16 -6.13 -1.72
C GLU A 77 15.67 -6.13 -1.52
N LEU A 78 16.14 -5.81 -0.32
CA LEU A 78 17.56 -5.88 0.02
C LEU A 78 18.09 -7.31 0.15
N ALA A 79 17.21 -8.30 0.29
CA ALA A 79 17.61 -9.66 0.66
C ALA A 79 17.07 -10.75 -0.29
N THR A 80 15.97 -10.51 -1.00
CA THR A 80 15.38 -11.48 -1.93
C THR A 80 14.61 -10.81 -3.07
N HIS A 81 14.19 -11.60 -4.07
CA HIS A 81 13.39 -11.10 -5.19
C HIS A 81 11.95 -10.80 -4.77
N ASN A 82 11.57 -9.53 -4.85
CA ASN A 82 10.19 -9.10 -4.63
C ASN A 82 9.32 -9.49 -5.83
N ILE A 83 8.24 -10.23 -5.60
CA ILE A 83 7.23 -10.56 -6.64
C ILE A 83 6.02 -9.61 -6.62
N GLY A 84 6.01 -8.64 -5.71
CA GLY A 84 5.03 -7.57 -5.66
C GLY A 84 5.48 -6.32 -6.45
N THR A 85 4.79 -5.22 -6.21
CA THR A 85 5.21 -3.90 -6.70
C THR A 85 6.46 -3.43 -5.94
N ASP A 86 7.43 -2.83 -6.64
CA ASP A 86 8.65 -2.33 -6.01
C ASP A 86 8.37 -1.22 -4.99
N SER A 87 9.26 -1.09 -4.00
CA SER A 87 9.09 -0.18 -2.87
C SER A 87 8.98 1.29 -3.28
N THR A 88 9.64 1.70 -4.37
CA THR A 88 9.58 3.08 -4.88
C THR A 88 8.22 3.36 -5.50
N ALA A 89 7.72 2.45 -6.35
CA ALA A 89 6.39 2.57 -6.94
C ALA A 89 5.30 2.55 -5.85
N VAL A 90 5.43 1.70 -4.83
CA VAL A 90 4.54 1.69 -3.67
C VAL A 90 4.54 3.05 -2.96
N ALA A 91 5.72 3.64 -2.69
CA ALA A 91 5.82 4.95 -2.04
C ALA A 91 5.13 6.07 -2.84
N VAL A 92 5.25 6.02 -4.17
CA VAL A 92 4.57 6.96 -5.08
C VAL A 92 3.07 6.75 -5.03
N CYS A 93 2.60 5.51 -5.17
CA CYS A 93 1.18 5.16 -5.23
C CYS A 93 0.45 5.43 -3.90
N ALA A 94 1.14 5.35 -2.77
CA ALA A 94 0.59 5.70 -1.45
C ALA A 94 0.20 7.19 -1.33
N SER A 95 0.66 8.06 -2.24
CA SER A 95 0.32 9.48 -2.27
C SER A 95 -0.52 9.83 -3.50
N LYS A 96 -1.82 10.08 -3.33
CA LYS A 96 -2.73 10.48 -4.42
C LYS A 96 -2.26 11.73 -5.16
N ARG A 97 -1.66 12.69 -4.43
CA ARG A 97 -1.09 13.91 -5.02
C ARG A 97 0.13 13.61 -5.89
N LEU A 98 1.03 12.76 -5.41
CA LEU A 98 2.25 12.42 -6.16
C LEU A 98 1.92 11.55 -7.37
N SER A 99 1.05 10.54 -7.20
CA SER A 99 0.57 9.72 -8.32
C SER A 99 -0.08 10.57 -9.41
N SER A 100 -0.98 11.50 -9.03
CA SER A 100 -1.63 12.40 -10.00
C SER A 100 -0.62 13.26 -10.75
N LYS A 101 0.40 13.81 -10.06
CA LYS A 101 1.45 14.60 -10.72
C LYS A 101 2.24 13.77 -11.72
N LEU A 102 2.64 12.55 -11.37
CA LEU A 102 3.41 11.69 -12.28
C LEU A 102 2.57 11.25 -13.48
N LEU A 103 1.33 10.88 -13.28
CA LEU A 103 0.40 10.53 -14.37
C LEU A 103 0.18 11.71 -15.33
N ALA A 104 -0.04 12.91 -14.79
CA ALA A 104 -0.19 14.12 -15.59
C ALA A 104 1.08 14.42 -16.42
N ASN A 105 2.27 14.21 -15.86
CA ASN A 105 3.55 14.45 -16.57
C ASN A 105 3.74 13.52 -17.77
N VAL A 106 3.11 12.35 -17.79
CA VAL A 106 3.12 11.42 -18.93
C VAL A 106 1.87 11.54 -19.81
N GLY A 107 1.10 12.63 -19.66
CA GLY A 107 -0.05 12.95 -20.50
C GLY A 107 -1.34 12.19 -20.16
N ILE A 108 -1.41 11.54 -19.00
CA ILE A 108 -2.65 10.89 -18.52
C ILE A 108 -3.52 11.93 -17.85
N ASN A 109 -4.80 11.97 -18.23
CA ASN A 109 -5.77 12.86 -17.62
C ASN A 109 -6.04 12.45 -16.16
N VAL A 110 -5.87 13.39 -15.26
CA VAL A 110 -6.14 13.24 -13.83
C VAL A 110 -6.98 14.42 -13.33
N PRO A 111 -7.81 14.25 -12.30
CA PRO A 111 -8.52 15.37 -11.68
C PRO A 111 -7.52 16.43 -11.19
N LYS A 112 -7.72 17.68 -11.60
CA LYS A 112 -6.82 18.78 -11.22
C LYS A 112 -7.02 19.14 -9.76
N GLU A 113 -5.93 19.42 -9.08
CA GLU A 113 -5.97 20.01 -7.74
C GLU A 113 -6.41 21.48 -7.86
N VAL A 114 -7.46 21.87 -7.15
CA VAL A 114 -8.12 23.17 -7.26
C VAL A 114 -8.39 23.78 -5.90
N GLY A 115 -8.37 25.13 -5.87
CA GLY A 115 -8.65 25.91 -4.67
C GLY A 115 -10.14 26.15 -4.42
N THR A 116 -10.45 26.95 -3.40
CA THR A 116 -11.81 27.36 -3.02
C THR A 116 -12.47 28.30 -4.03
N ASP A 117 -11.68 28.93 -4.87
CA ASP A 117 -12.10 29.82 -5.96
C ASP A 117 -12.57 29.09 -7.23
N PHE A 118 -12.43 27.77 -7.26
CA PHE A 118 -12.89 26.95 -8.39
C PHE A 118 -14.43 26.94 -8.46
N ALA A 119 -14.98 27.38 -9.60
CA ALA A 119 -16.43 27.54 -9.77
C ALA A 119 -17.23 26.23 -9.90
N GLY A 120 -16.55 25.08 -10.03
CA GLY A 120 -17.17 23.75 -10.17
C GLY A 120 -17.31 23.00 -8.85
N LYS A 121 -17.89 21.82 -8.91
CA LYS A 121 -17.90 20.89 -7.78
C LYS A 121 -16.49 20.41 -7.48
N ARG A 122 -16.16 20.32 -6.20
CA ARG A 122 -14.87 19.85 -5.71
C ARG A 122 -15.03 18.63 -4.82
N VAL A 123 -14.03 17.75 -4.87
CA VAL A 123 -13.91 16.62 -3.92
C VAL A 123 -12.72 16.89 -3.01
N ILE A 124 -12.94 16.82 -1.71
CA ILE A 124 -11.88 16.80 -0.72
C ILE A 124 -11.62 15.33 -0.32
N LYS A 125 -10.36 14.95 -0.33
CA LYS A 125 -9.94 13.58 -0.02
C LYS A 125 -8.59 13.58 0.68
N PRO A 126 -8.30 12.57 1.54
CA PRO A 126 -6.97 12.39 2.10
C PRO A 126 -5.93 12.19 0.99
N ILE A 127 -4.74 12.76 1.16
CA ILE A 127 -3.59 12.54 0.26
C ILE A 127 -3.13 11.09 0.35
N LYS A 128 -3.16 10.50 1.55
CA LYS A 128 -2.81 9.10 1.84
C LYS A 128 -4.03 8.37 2.41
N GLY A 129 -4.07 7.05 2.27
CA GLY A 129 -5.11 6.16 2.79
C GLY A 129 -5.99 5.54 1.70
N GLU A 130 -6.71 4.51 2.08
CA GLU A 130 -7.52 3.61 1.25
C GLU A 130 -9.00 3.63 1.66
N GLY A 131 -9.82 2.84 0.97
CA GLY A 131 -11.21 2.57 1.33
C GLY A 131 -12.16 3.75 1.21
N SER A 132 -11.79 4.83 0.50
CA SER A 132 -12.58 6.06 0.35
C SER A 132 -12.91 6.75 1.69
N ASN A 133 -12.25 6.38 2.78
CA ASN A 133 -12.45 7.02 4.07
C ASN A 133 -12.02 8.50 4.00
N GLY A 134 -12.87 9.41 4.51
CA GLY A 134 -12.63 10.84 4.48
C GLY A 134 -12.85 11.54 3.13
N VAL A 135 -13.27 10.79 2.09
CA VAL A 135 -13.64 11.39 0.78
C VAL A 135 -15.01 12.04 0.87
N ARG A 136 -15.11 13.31 0.44
CA ARG A 136 -16.38 14.06 0.48
C ARG A 136 -16.45 15.12 -0.61
N ILE A 137 -17.67 15.49 -1.00
CA ILE A 137 -17.91 16.66 -1.83
C ILE A 137 -17.73 17.90 -0.93
N ALA A 138 -16.89 18.84 -1.37
CA ALA A 138 -16.63 20.08 -0.65
C ALA A 138 -17.89 20.95 -0.59
N LYS A 139 -18.13 21.59 0.56
CA LYS A 139 -19.10 22.67 0.70
C LYS A 139 -18.51 23.97 0.13
N ASP A 140 -19.39 24.96 -0.11
CA ASP A 140 -18.94 26.26 -0.56
C ASP A 140 -17.93 26.87 0.43
N GLY A 141 -16.78 27.30 -0.09
CA GLY A 141 -15.70 27.86 0.71
C GLY A 141 -14.95 26.88 1.61
N GLU A 142 -15.28 25.57 1.60
CA GLU A 142 -14.59 24.58 2.43
C GLU A 142 -13.16 24.39 1.96
N GLU A 143 -12.20 24.56 2.86
CA GLU A 143 -10.79 24.27 2.61
C GLU A 143 -10.42 22.83 3.02
N PRO A 144 -9.49 22.18 2.29
CA PRO A 144 -8.93 20.92 2.72
C PRO A 144 -8.12 21.12 4.00
N LYS A 145 -8.23 20.18 4.93
CA LYS A 145 -7.43 20.15 6.16
C LYS A 145 -6.00 19.70 5.85
N GLU A 146 -5.13 19.81 6.84
CA GLU A 146 -3.80 19.22 6.74
C GLU A 146 -3.88 17.72 6.41
N GLY A 147 -3.11 17.29 5.43
CA GLY A 147 -3.14 15.91 4.94
C GLY A 147 -4.24 15.62 3.91
N GLU A 148 -5.08 16.57 3.56
CA GLU A 148 -6.10 16.47 2.50
C GLU A 148 -5.69 17.22 1.23
N MET A 149 -6.37 16.92 0.15
CA MET A 149 -6.31 17.65 -1.12
C MET A 149 -7.71 17.88 -1.67
N SER A 150 -7.89 18.99 -2.38
CA SER A 150 -9.11 19.31 -3.10
C SER A 150 -8.88 19.16 -4.60
N VAL A 151 -9.75 18.43 -5.27
CA VAL A 151 -9.68 18.22 -6.72
C VAL A 151 -11.02 18.53 -7.38
N GLU A 152 -11.00 18.84 -8.67
CA GLU A 152 -12.22 18.94 -9.49
C GLU A 152 -12.98 17.60 -9.48
N TYR A 153 -14.36 17.69 -9.52
CA TYR A 153 -15.24 16.52 -9.52
C TYR A 153 -15.54 16.06 -10.94
#